data_4766a8854bd8928ca49a9e05c73c8a8c
#
_entry.id   4766a8854bd8928ca49a9e05c73c8a8c
#
_cell.length_a   1.000
_cell.length_b   1.000
_cell.length_c   1.000
_cell.angle_alpha   90.00
_cell.angle_beta   90.00
_cell.angle_gamma   90.00
#
_symmetry.space_group_name_H-M   'P 1'
#
loop_
_entity.id
_entity.type
_entity.pdbx_description
1 polymer ?
#
loop_
_entity_poly.entity_id
_entity_poly.type
_entity_poly.pdbx_seq_one_letter_code
_entity_poly.pdbx_strand_id
1 'polypeptide(L)'
;MTNSRVIVVTGAASGIGAAAARLLREDGETVIGIDITEPAAGSVDQFVSMDQSDPASIDAAVAKLPDGLDGLMNIAGVAPSSKSPPAMVLKTNFYGLRVFTRKLLGKISKGGAIVNMSSGAGMGWPQNIPLLREALAIDDWDSIDKFVTRH
;
A
#
# COMPACT_ATOMS: atom_id res chain seq x y z
N MET A 1 -2.75 -28.78 12.80
CA MET A 1 -3.09 -27.36 13.03
C MET A 1 -2.28 -26.57 12.04
N THR A 2 -2.89 -26.01 11.01
CA THR A 2 -2.23 -25.08 10.12
C THR A 2 -1.88 -23.83 10.91
N ASN A 3 -0.61 -23.45 10.93
CA ASN A 3 -0.17 -22.22 11.57
C ASN A 3 -0.88 -21.05 10.88
N SER A 4 -1.51 -20.12 11.62
CA SER A 4 -2.11 -18.90 11.09
C SER A 4 -1.04 -18.10 10.36
N ARG A 5 -1.32 -17.66 9.13
CA ARG A 5 -0.42 -16.80 8.37
C ARG A 5 -0.55 -15.35 8.85
N VAL A 6 0.54 -14.61 8.82
CA VAL A 6 0.56 -13.18 9.17
C VAL A 6 0.52 -12.35 7.88
N ILE A 7 -0.58 -11.64 7.69
CA ILE A 7 -0.84 -10.90 6.45
C ILE A 7 -1.00 -9.41 6.74
N VAL A 8 -0.23 -8.59 6.04
CA VAL A 8 -0.34 -7.13 6.08
C VAL A 8 -1.32 -6.66 5.01
N VAL A 9 -2.30 -5.84 5.38
CA VAL A 9 -3.30 -5.26 4.47
C VAL A 9 -3.24 -3.74 4.56
N THR A 10 -2.88 -3.05 3.48
CA THR A 10 -2.96 -1.59 3.41
C THR A 10 -4.36 -1.12 2.99
N GLY A 11 -4.80 0.04 3.45
CA GLY A 11 -6.17 0.53 3.23
C GLY A 11 -7.21 -0.22 4.07
N ALA A 12 -6.81 -0.74 5.24
CA ALA A 12 -7.59 -1.65 6.05
C ALA A 12 -8.81 -1.01 6.75
N ALA A 13 -8.90 0.32 6.79
CA ALA A 13 -9.99 1.00 7.49
C ALA A 13 -11.28 1.10 6.68
N SER A 14 -11.25 0.92 5.36
CA SER A 14 -12.43 1.13 4.52
C SER A 14 -12.42 0.30 3.23
N GLY A 15 -13.57 0.24 2.56
CA GLY A 15 -13.71 -0.30 1.20
C GLY A 15 -13.19 -1.73 1.04
N ILE A 16 -12.40 -1.94 -0.01
CA ILE A 16 -11.87 -3.27 -0.39
C ILE A 16 -10.88 -3.76 0.67
N GLY A 17 -10.02 -2.89 1.22
CA GLY A 17 -9.05 -3.28 2.24
C GLY A 17 -9.71 -3.77 3.52
N ALA A 18 -10.75 -3.07 4.00
CA ALA A 18 -11.51 -3.52 5.17
C ALA A 18 -12.23 -4.85 4.93
N ALA A 19 -12.79 -5.03 3.73
CA ALA A 19 -13.44 -6.29 3.37
C ALA A 19 -12.43 -7.46 3.30
N ALA A 20 -11.26 -7.22 2.71
CA ALA A 20 -10.18 -8.21 2.64
C ALA A 20 -9.67 -8.58 4.05
N ALA A 21 -9.43 -7.59 4.89
CA ALA A 21 -9.00 -7.82 6.27
C ALA A 21 -10.00 -8.69 7.05
N ARG A 22 -11.30 -8.38 6.93
CA ARG A 22 -12.36 -9.15 7.57
C ARG A 22 -12.37 -10.60 7.08
N LEU A 23 -12.34 -10.84 5.77
CA LEU A 23 -12.37 -12.19 5.20
C LEU A 23 -11.16 -13.02 5.65
N LEU A 24 -9.95 -12.43 5.64
CA LEU A 24 -8.75 -13.11 6.12
C LEU A 24 -8.88 -13.53 7.59
N ARG A 25 -9.44 -12.68 8.45
CA ARG A 25 -9.68 -13.02 9.84
C ARG A 25 -10.74 -14.10 10.01
N GLU A 26 -11.81 -14.08 9.22
CA GLU A 26 -12.83 -15.14 9.19
C GLU A 26 -12.22 -16.50 8.78
N ASP A 27 -11.20 -16.48 7.91
CA ASP A 27 -10.42 -17.65 7.50
C ASP A 27 -9.38 -18.09 8.56
N GLY A 28 -9.26 -17.37 9.69
CA GLY A 28 -8.37 -17.70 10.79
C GLY A 28 -6.95 -17.16 10.64
N GLU A 29 -6.72 -16.23 9.73
CA GLU A 29 -5.42 -15.61 9.53
C GLU A 29 -5.20 -14.43 10.50
N THR A 30 -3.95 -14.12 10.81
CA THR A 30 -3.56 -12.95 11.59
C THR A 30 -3.38 -11.75 10.66
N VAL A 31 -4.15 -10.68 10.88
CA VAL A 31 -4.16 -9.51 10.01
C VAL A 31 -3.55 -8.29 10.70
N ILE A 32 -2.49 -7.73 10.10
CA ILE A 32 -1.96 -6.42 10.45
C ILE A 32 -2.54 -5.40 9.47
N GLY A 33 -3.48 -4.58 9.95
CA GLY A 33 -4.10 -3.53 9.17
C GLY A 33 -3.26 -2.26 9.16
N ILE A 34 -3.07 -1.68 7.98
CA ILE A 34 -2.36 -0.41 7.78
C ILE A 34 -3.29 0.59 7.12
N ASP A 35 -3.42 1.77 7.72
CA ASP A 35 -4.22 2.89 7.18
C ASP A 35 -3.80 4.19 7.86
N ILE A 36 -4.25 5.35 7.34
CA ILE A 36 -4.16 6.63 8.03
C ILE A 36 -5.21 6.74 9.15
N THR A 37 -6.32 6.02 9.00
CA THR A 37 -7.44 5.97 9.95
C THR A 37 -7.48 4.61 10.62
N GLU A 38 -7.74 4.59 11.92
CA GLU A 38 -7.90 3.34 12.65
C GLU A 38 -9.12 2.56 12.13
N PRO A 39 -8.94 1.26 11.77
CA PRO A 39 -10.05 0.40 11.37
C PRO A 39 -11.07 0.20 12.49
N ALA A 40 -12.28 -0.24 12.13
CA ALA A 40 -13.30 -0.59 13.13
C ALA A 40 -12.76 -1.60 14.15
N ALA A 41 -13.14 -1.45 15.39
CA ALA A 41 -12.69 -2.32 16.47
C ALA A 41 -12.92 -3.81 16.13
N GLY A 42 -11.88 -4.61 16.29
CA GLY A 42 -11.92 -6.05 16.00
C GLY A 42 -11.88 -6.43 14.52
N SER A 43 -11.69 -5.48 13.57
CA SER A 43 -11.57 -5.81 12.14
C SER A 43 -10.16 -6.26 11.73
N VAL A 44 -9.16 -5.96 12.54
CA VAL A 44 -7.76 -6.41 12.38
C VAL A 44 -7.22 -6.86 13.74
N ASP A 45 -6.15 -7.65 13.75
CA ASP A 45 -5.51 -8.11 14.99
C ASP A 45 -4.51 -7.08 15.52
N GLN A 46 -3.86 -6.35 14.62
CA GLN A 46 -2.99 -5.24 14.94
C GLN A 46 -3.23 -4.09 13.95
N PHE A 47 -3.23 -2.86 14.46
CA PHE A 47 -3.27 -1.65 13.63
C PHE A 47 -1.92 -0.93 13.67
N VAL A 48 -1.45 -0.50 12.49
CA VAL A 48 -0.28 0.34 12.33
C VAL A 48 -0.67 1.55 11.48
N SER A 49 -0.65 2.73 12.08
CA SER A 49 -0.92 3.97 11.34
C SER A 49 0.19 4.27 10.34
N MET A 50 -0.19 4.56 9.08
CA MET A 50 0.73 4.95 8.01
C MET A 50 0.05 5.86 7.00
N ASP A 51 0.63 7.02 6.74
CA ASP A 51 0.37 7.80 5.54
C ASP A 51 1.29 7.30 4.42
N GLN A 52 0.70 6.62 3.43
CA GLN A 52 1.44 6.06 2.29
C GLN A 52 2.01 7.13 1.36
N SER A 53 1.59 8.40 1.49
CA SER A 53 2.13 9.53 0.74
C SER A 53 3.33 10.20 1.43
N ASP A 54 3.73 9.75 2.62
CA ASP A 54 4.84 10.30 3.42
C ASP A 54 5.93 9.25 3.69
N PRO A 55 7.16 9.44 3.18
CA PRO A 55 8.27 8.51 3.41
C PRO A 55 8.60 8.28 4.88
N ALA A 56 8.52 9.32 5.72
CA ALA A 56 8.83 9.19 7.14
C ALA A 56 7.78 8.34 7.86
N SER A 57 6.50 8.51 7.48
CA SER A 57 5.41 7.67 7.97
C SER A 57 5.56 6.21 7.54
N ILE A 58 5.99 5.96 6.29
CA ILE A 58 6.30 4.63 5.80
C ILE A 58 7.41 3.99 6.64
N ASP A 59 8.50 4.71 6.91
CA ASP A 59 9.62 4.20 7.72
C ASP A 59 9.20 3.84 9.14
N ALA A 60 8.41 4.71 9.76
CA ALA A 60 7.87 4.48 11.10
C ALA A 60 6.93 3.27 11.15
N ALA A 61 6.13 3.03 10.10
CA ALA A 61 5.26 1.87 10.00
C ALA A 61 6.06 0.57 9.81
N VAL A 62 7.02 0.55 8.88
CA VAL A 62 7.89 -0.61 8.62
C VAL A 62 8.64 -1.06 9.88
N ALA A 63 9.09 -0.11 10.71
CA ALA A 63 9.78 -0.41 11.95
C ALA A 63 8.91 -1.15 12.99
N LYS A 64 7.57 -1.03 12.89
CA LYS A 64 6.61 -1.69 13.78
C LYS A 64 6.17 -3.07 13.29
N LEU A 65 6.52 -3.44 12.07
CA LEU A 65 6.11 -4.71 11.49
C LEU A 65 7.11 -5.82 11.85
N PRO A 66 6.64 -7.03 12.18
CA PRO A 66 7.50 -8.16 12.47
C PRO A 66 8.20 -8.67 11.20
N ASP A 67 9.22 -9.47 11.40
CA ASP A 67 9.75 -10.36 10.37
C ASP A 67 8.87 -11.61 10.25
N GLY A 68 8.98 -12.34 9.16
CA GLY A 68 8.23 -13.58 8.96
C GLY A 68 6.80 -13.37 8.46
N LEU A 69 6.54 -12.28 7.74
CA LEU A 69 5.25 -12.02 7.11
C LEU A 69 4.97 -13.05 6.01
N ASP A 70 3.77 -13.59 5.97
CA ASP A 70 3.34 -14.54 4.92
C ASP A 70 2.68 -13.86 3.73
N GLY A 71 2.20 -12.63 3.90
CA GLY A 71 1.57 -11.89 2.82
C GLY A 71 1.55 -10.39 3.00
N LEU A 72 1.53 -9.68 1.86
CA LEU A 72 1.31 -8.25 1.76
C LEU A 72 0.22 -7.99 0.72
N MET A 73 -0.86 -7.36 1.13
CA MET A 73 -1.92 -6.88 0.23
C MET A 73 -1.87 -5.36 0.13
N ASN A 74 -1.34 -4.86 -0.96
CA ASN A 74 -1.30 -3.44 -1.30
C ASN A 74 -2.64 -3.02 -1.89
N ILE A 75 -3.55 -2.52 -1.05
CA ILE A 75 -4.91 -2.12 -1.43
C ILE A 75 -5.13 -0.62 -1.24
N ALA A 76 -4.38 0.02 -0.33
CA ALA A 76 -4.48 1.45 -0.11
C ALA A 76 -4.31 2.25 -1.42
N GLY A 77 -5.21 3.19 -1.63
CA GLY A 77 -5.18 4.07 -2.77
C GLY A 77 -6.24 5.16 -2.68
N VAL A 78 -6.00 6.25 -3.38
CA VAL A 78 -6.90 7.40 -3.45
C VAL A 78 -7.28 7.70 -4.89
N ALA A 79 -8.54 8.11 -5.10
CA ALA A 79 -9.00 8.63 -6.39
C ALA A 79 -8.69 10.13 -6.51
N PRO A 80 -8.46 10.65 -7.72
CA PRO A 80 -8.32 12.10 -7.93
C PRO A 80 -9.55 12.85 -7.43
N SER A 81 -9.32 13.90 -6.65
CA SER A 81 -10.39 14.76 -6.10
C SER A 81 -9.79 16.11 -5.66
N SER A 82 -10.63 17.04 -5.23
CA SER A 82 -10.16 18.29 -4.62
C SER A 82 -9.33 18.06 -3.35
N LYS A 83 -9.51 16.93 -2.67
CA LYS A 83 -8.75 16.51 -1.48
C LYS A 83 -7.54 15.65 -1.82
N SER A 84 -7.46 15.13 -3.04
CA SER A 84 -6.39 14.25 -3.51
C SER A 84 -5.88 14.77 -4.86
N PRO A 85 -5.04 15.82 -4.85
CA PRO A 85 -4.44 16.36 -6.08
C PRO A 85 -3.51 15.33 -6.75
N PRO A 86 -3.18 15.50 -8.04
CA PRO A 86 -2.41 14.51 -8.81
C PRO A 86 -1.12 14.03 -8.15
N ALA A 87 -0.37 14.94 -7.53
CA ALA A 87 0.86 14.57 -6.82
C ALA A 87 0.59 13.63 -5.64
N MET A 88 -0.46 13.86 -4.86
CA MET A 88 -0.87 12.97 -3.77
C MET A 88 -1.30 11.61 -4.31
N VAL A 89 -2.06 11.58 -5.42
CA VAL A 89 -2.47 10.32 -6.06
C VAL A 89 -1.25 9.50 -6.47
N LEU A 90 -0.26 10.12 -7.12
CA LEU A 90 0.97 9.43 -7.50
C LEU A 90 1.79 9.00 -6.28
N LYS A 91 1.96 9.88 -5.29
CA LYS A 91 2.68 9.57 -4.05
C LYS A 91 2.04 8.37 -3.32
N THR A 92 0.72 8.36 -3.18
CA THR A 92 0.01 7.27 -2.50
C THR A 92 -0.03 5.99 -3.33
N ASN A 93 -0.55 6.07 -4.57
CA ASN A 93 -0.92 4.86 -5.34
C ASN A 93 0.27 4.19 -6.02
N PHE A 94 1.38 4.91 -6.21
CA PHE A 94 2.53 4.37 -6.91
C PHE A 94 3.82 4.45 -6.08
N TYR A 95 4.29 5.65 -5.74
CA TYR A 95 5.61 5.77 -5.12
C TYR A 95 5.63 5.22 -3.68
N GLY A 96 4.62 5.53 -2.88
CA GLY A 96 4.50 5.03 -1.52
C GLY A 96 4.32 3.52 -1.47
N LEU A 97 3.44 2.98 -2.32
CA LEU A 97 3.29 1.54 -2.49
C LEU A 97 4.64 0.88 -2.84
N ARG A 98 5.37 1.45 -3.82
CA ARG A 98 6.69 0.94 -4.25
C ARG A 98 7.71 0.96 -3.11
N VAL A 99 7.81 2.09 -2.38
CA VAL A 99 8.75 2.24 -1.27
C VAL A 99 8.40 1.28 -0.13
N PHE A 100 7.14 1.24 0.29
CA PHE A 100 6.66 0.35 1.34
C PHE A 100 6.93 -1.12 0.99
N THR A 101 6.54 -1.54 -0.21
CA THR A 101 6.77 -2.92 -0.67
C THR A 101 8.26 -3.28 -0.65
N ARG A 102 9.14 -2.41 -1.21
CA ARG A 102 10.60 -2.66 -1.23
C ARG A 102 11.17 -2.83 0.18
N LYS A 103 10.73 -2.02 1.14
CA LYS A 103 11.18 -2.10 2.54
C LYS A 103 10.71 -3.37 3.25
N LEU A 104 9.57 -3.93 2.83
CA LEU A 104 9.04 -5.16 3.40
C LEU A 104 9.60 -6.45 2.78
N LEU A 105 10.28 -6.40 1.62
CA LEU A 105 10.80 -7.60 0.97
C LEU A 105 11.65 -8.48 1.89
N GLY A 106 12.48 -7.86 2.74
CA GLY A 106 13.30 -8.58 3.72
C GLY A 106 12.54 -9.15 4.92
N LYS A 107 11.28 -8.73 5.12
CA LYS A 107 10.42 -9.18 6.21
C LYS A 107 9.43 -10.28 5.77
N ILE A 108 9.25 -10.46 4.47
CA ILE A 108 8.37 -11.49 3.91
C ILE A 108 9.09 -12.84 3.92
N SER A 109 8.43 -13.84 4.47
CA SER A 109 8.92 -15.22 4.52
C SER A 109 9.14 -15.81 3.13
N LYS A 110 10.06 -16.76 3.02
CA LYS A 110 10.23 -17.54 1.79
C LYS A 110 8.91 -18.28 1.48
N GLY A 111 8.37 -18.05 0.29
CA GLY A 111 7.07 -18.58 -0.12
C GLY A 111 5.89 -17.68 0.21
N GLY A 112 6.12 -16.53 0.84
CA GLY A 112 5.09 -15.50 1.03
C GLY A 112 4.67 -14.84 -0.29
N ALA A 113 3.53 -14.16 -0.27
CA ALA A 113 2.91 -13.57 -1.46
C ALA A 113 2.72 -12.05 -1.34
N ILE A 114 2.80 -11.35 -2.47
CA ILE A 114 2.48 -9.94 -2.58
C ILE A 114 1.34 -9.77 -3.59
N VAL A 115 0.26 -9.12 -3.17
CA VAL A 115 -0.88 -8.77 -4.01
C VAL A 115 -0.92 -7.25 -4.18
N ASN A 116 -0.97 -6.78 -5.42
CA ASN A 116 -1.13 -5.36 -5.73
C ASN A 116 -2.51 -5.11 -6.34
N MET A 117 -3.30 -4.22 -5.74
CA MET A 117 -4.55 -3.76 -6.31
C MET A 117 -4.27 -2.83 -7.49
N SER A 118 -4.88 -3.14 -8.62
CA SER A 118 -4.85 -2.30 -9.83
C SER A 118 -6.24 -1.77 -10.14
N SER A 119 -6.34 -0.87 -11.11
CA SER A 119 -7.60 -0.26 -11.51
C SER A 119 -7.78 -0.25 -13.01
N GLY A 120 -9.01 -0.41 -13.47
CA GLY A 120 -9.40 -0.17 -14.87
C GLY A 120 -9.11 1.26 -15.37
N ALA A 121 -8.97 2.23 -14.45
CA ALA A 121 -8.54 3.59 -14.82
C ALA A 121 -7.14 3.64 -15.45
N GLY A 122 -6.30 2.63 -15.22
CA GLY A 122 -4.97 2.49 -15.84
C GLY A 122 -4.96 1.89 -17.24
N MET A 123 -6.10 1.51 -17.83
CA MET A 123 -6.13 0.83 -19.14
C MET A 123 -5.55 1.67 -20.30
N GLY A 124 -5.49 3.00 -20.16
CA GLY A 124 -4.83 3.91 -21.14
C GLY A 124 -3.30 3.90 -21.12
N TRP A 125 -2.66 3.04 -20.34
CA TRP A 125 -1.21 3.00 -20.19
C TRP A 125 -0.41 2.82 -21.51
N PRO A 126 -0.89 2.04 -22.52
CA PRO A 126 -0.08 1.84 -23.74
C PRO A 126 0.15 3.13 -24.53
N GLN A 127 -0.78 4.07 -24.46
CA GLN A 127 -0.67 5.38 -25.12
C GLN A 127 0.26 6.35 -24.38
N ASN A 128 0.63 6.04 -23.13
CA ASN A 128 1.38 6.91 -22.24
C ASN A 128 2.76 6.33 -21.85
N ILE A 129 3.29 5.37 -22.61
CA ILE A 129 4.56 4.69 -22.28
C ILE A 129 5.73 5.65 -22.03
N PRO A 130 5.96 6.71 -22.84
CA PRO A 130 7.06 7.64 -22.58
C PRO A 130 6.92 8.32 -21.22
N LEU A 131 5.71 8.82 -20.89
CA LEU A 131 5.40 9.46 -19.61
C LEU A 131 5.58 8.50 -18.43
N LEU A 132 5.12 7.27 -18.59
CA LEU A 132 5.26 6.24 -17.56
C LEU A 132 6.72 5.87 -17.30
N ARG A 133 7.56 5.82 -18.35
CA ARG A 133 9.00 5.58 -18.21
C ARG A 133 9.68 6.71 -17.44
N GLU A 134 9.30 7.97 -17.71
CA GLU A 134 9.80 9.12 -16.95
C GLU A 134 9.38 9.02 -15.47
N ALA A 135 8.10 8.73 -15.19
CA ALA A 135 7.62 8.51 -13.83
C ALA A 135 8.36 7.38 -13.12
N LEU A 136 8.58 6.25 -13.79
CA LEU A 136 9.31 5.11 -13.24
C LEU A 136 10.76 5.41 -12.86
N ALA A 137 11.40 6.36 -13.55
CA ALA A 137 12.78 6.77 -13.33
C ALA A 137 12.96 7.73 -12.14
N ILE A 138 11.86 8.23 -11.56
CA ILE A 138 11.93 9.11 -10.37
C ILE A 138 12.20 8.24 -9.14
N ASP A 139 13.30 8.53 -8.46
CA ASP A 139 13.71 7.84 -7.23
C ASP A 139 13.67 8.74 -5.98
N ASP A 140 13.53 10.06 -6.15
CA ASP A 140 13.41 11.00 -5.04
C ASP A 140 11.99 11.59 -4.94
N TRP A 141 11.58 11.84 -3.70
CA TRP A 141 10.21 12.24 -3.37
C TRP A 141 9.88 13.66 -3.84
N ASP A 142 10.88 14.57 -3.84
CA ASP A 142 10.67 15.98 -4.21
C ASP A 142 10.51 16.17 -5.72
N SER A 143 11.05 15.25 -6.52
CA SER A 143 10.89 15.26 -7.96
C SER A 143 9.50 14.87 -8.46
N ILE A 144 8.67 14.26 -7.59
CA ILE A 144 7.29 13.88 -7.94
C ILE A 144 6.43 15.12 -8.21
N ASP A 145 6.53 16.14 -7.36
CA ASP A 145 5.76 17.38 -7.54
C ASP A 145 6.18 18.12 -8.79
N LYS A 146 7.49 18.14 -9.10
CA LYS A 146 8.03 18.73 -10.32
C LYS A 146 7.54 17.98 -11.57
N PHE A 147 7.49 16.66 -11.51
CA PHE A 147 6.96 15.82 -12.60
C PHE A 147 5.49 16.14 -12.86
N VAL A 148 4.65 16.17 -11.81
CA VAL A 148 3.22 16.48 -11.93
C VAL A 148 2.98 17.89 -12.47
N THR A 149 3.80 18.88 -12.05
CA THR A 149 3.66 20.25 -12.54
C THR A 149 3.98 20.40 -14.03
N ARG A 150 4.81 19.51 -14.57
CA ARG A 150 5.27 19.54 -15.97
C ARG A 150 4.29 18.84 -16.93
N HIS A 151 3.48 17.93 -16.43
CA HIS A 151 2.55 17.10 -17.20
C HIS A 151 1.10 17.24 -16.74
#